data_7e4db5d4b48fce432c59b9e51f16f17a
#
_entry.id   7e4db5d4b48fce432c59b9e51f16f17a
#
_cell.length_a   1.000
_cell.length_b   1.000
_cell.length_c   1.000
_cell.angle_alpha   90.00
_cell.angle_beta   90.00
_cell.angle_gamma   90.00
#
_symmetry.space_group_name_H-M   'P 1'
#
loop_
_entity.id
_entity.type
_entity.pdbx_description
1 polymer ?
#
loop_
_entity_poly.entity_id
_entity_poly.type
_entity_poly.pdbx_seq_one_letter_code
_entity_poly.pdbx_strand_id
1 'polypeptide(L)'
;MKRQVDYSKLRGFNYTQSNAKNDRDFWEHYDHEIVDREMAYAARLTLNSARIFLPYSVYYNNKEKFLADVKDFVQTAWKHGVSTSPIVYFGFRFLPEDFEHTPFDGPGLCPVIKSIADKSAWVLGERYFDDLLGAIGDEPGLLFWDIANEPGYTDDFVTWYDDEPEYLETFSKRPDMEELRRNQEITWECVRHFCKYVKEKDPDHDIGVGNIFIFETEPSGTADLVDVIIFHDYSATRKRMRNIYDRAVALGKKYNKPILNNETGCLC
;
A
#
# COMPACT_ATOMS: atom_id res chain seq x y z
N MET A 1 -11.51 -19.48 8.70
CA MET A 1 -10.32 -19.85 9.54
C MET A 1 -9.17 -18.97 9.07
N LYS A 2 -8.57 -18.20 9.98
CA LYS A 2 -7.50 -17.25 9.60
C LYS A 2 -6.41 -17.92 8.77
N ARG A 3 -6.09 -17.33 7.63
CA ARG A 3 -5.08 -17.84 6.71
C ARG A 3 -3.68 -17.57 7.31
N GLN A 4 -2.85 -18.59 7.37
CA GLN A 4 -1.48 -18.43 7.86
C GLN A 4 -0.54 -18.11 6.70
N VAL A 5 0.09 -16.94 6.73
CA VAL A 5 1.09 -16.50 5.76
C VAL A 5 2.50 -16.74 6.32
N ASP A 6 3.33 -17.48 5.60
CA ASP A 6 4.77 -17.59 5.92
C ASP A 6 5.55 -16.47 5.21
N TYR A 7 5.63 -15.32 5.86
CA TYR A 7 6.31 -14.14 5.33
C TYR A 7 7.80 -14.37 5.02
N SER A 8 8.44 -15.36 5.65
CA SER A 8 9.87 -15.67 5.41
C SER A 8 10.12 -16.28 4.02
N LYS A 9 9.09 -16.76 3.35
CA LYS A 9 9.17 -17.39 2.04
C LYS A 9 8.75 -16.48 0.89
N LEU A 10 8.31 -15.26 1.18
CA LEU A 10 7.89 -14.33 0.14
C LEU A 10 9.10 -13.81 -0.65
N ARG A 11 8.94 -13.84 -1.95
CA ARG A 11 9.81 -13.23 -2.96
C ARG A 11 8.93 -12.42 -3.87
N GLY A 12 8.71 -11.16 -3.46
CA GLY A 12 7.73 -10.28 -4.05
C GLY A 12 8.33 -9.28 -5.03
N PHE A 13 7.43 -8.66 -5.78
CA PHE A 13 7.70 -7.54 -6.66
C PHE A 13 6.48 -6.62 -6.71
N ASN A 14 6.71 -5.34 -6.95
CA ASN A 14 5.63 -4.42 -7.30
C ASN A 14 5.34 -4.58 -8.79
N TYR A 15 4.07 -4.62 -9.15
CA TYR A 15 3.65 -4.91 -10.50
C TYR A 15 2.75 -3.83 -11.08
N THR A 16 3.12 -3.38 -12.25
CA THR A 16 2.30 -2.62 -13.20
C THR A 16 2.54 -3.23 -14.58
N GLN A 17 1.48 -3.44 -15.36
CA GLN A 17 1.55 -4.05 -16.69
C GLN A 17 2.56 -3.31 -17.58
N SER A 18 3.41 -4.03 -18.29
CA SER A 18 4.60 -3.46 -18.96
C SER A 18 4.31 -2.44 -20.07
N ASN A 19 3.13 -2.45 -20.64
CA ASN A 19 2.68 -1.47 -21.65
C ASN A 19 1.89 -0.29 -21.05
N ALA A 20 1.64 -0.30 -19.74
CA ALA A 20 0.96 0.79 -19.07
C ALA A 20 1.94 1.90 -18.66
N LYS A 21 1.48 3.14 -18.69
CA LYS A 21 2.26 4.32 -18.27
C LYS A 21 2.34 4.48 -16.75
N ASN A 22 1.29 4.02 -16.06
CA ASN A 22 1.13 4.08 -14.61
C ASN A 22 -0.01 3.14 -14.18
N ASP A 23 -0.29 3.04 -12.89
CA ASP A 23 -1.29 2.11 -12.35
C ASP A 23 -2.72 2.44 -12.77
N ARG A 24 -3.06 3.71 -13.03
CA ARG A 24 -4.35 4.09 -13.58
C ARG A 24 -4.51 3.58 -15.01
N ASP A 25 -3.53 3.84 -15.86
CA ASP A 25 -3.50 3.37 -17.26
C ASP A 25 -3.53 1.84 -17.32
N PHE A 26 -2.86 1.15 -16.40
CA PHE A 26 -2.93 -0.30 -16.26
C PHE A 26 -4.36 -0.80 -16.10
N TRP A 27 -5.12 -0.29 -15.14
CA TRP A 27 -6.47 -0.76 -14.87
C TRP A 27 -7.52 -0.26 -15.89
N GLU A 28 -7.32 0.91 -16.48
CA GLU A 28 -8.16 1.39 -17.60
C GLU A 28 -8.01 0.53 -18.86
N HIS A 29 -6.79 0.00 -19.09
CA HIS A 29 -6.41 -0.80 -20.26
C HIS A 29 -5.89 -2.20 -19.87
N TYR A 30 -6.50 -2.81 -18.84
CA TYR A 30 -6.15 -4.15 -18.39
C TYR A 30 -6.16 -5.14 -19.56
N ASP A 31 -5.08 -5.93 -19.68
CA ASP A 31 -4.90 -6.93 -20.73
C ASP A 31 -4.46 -8.26 -20.12
N HIS A 32 -5.40 -9.22 -20.12
CA HIS A 32 -5.21 -10.57 -19.58
C HIS A 32 -3.99 -11.28 -20.19
N GLU A 33 -3.79 -11.18 -21.50
CA GLU A 33 -2.72 -11.89 -22.22
C GLU A 33 -1.33 -11.39 -21.80
N ILE A 34 -1.21 -10.08 -21.55
CA ILE A 34 0.01 -9.49 -21.03
C ILE A 34 0.25 -9.95 -19.60
N VAL A 35 -0.76 -9.89 -18.75
CA VAL A 35 -0.67 -10.32 -17.35
C VAL A 35 -0.30 -11.81 -17.25
N ASP A 36 -0.96 -12.70 -17.99
CA ASP A 36 -0.68 -14.15 -17.98
C ASP A 36 0.78 -14.41 -18.37
N ARG A 37 1.26 -13.77 -19.43
CA ARG A 37 2.64 -13.87 -19.88
C ARG A 37 3.64 -13.38 -18.83
N GLU A 38 3.36 -12.23 -18.20
CA GLU A 38 4.27 -11.60 -17.24
C GLU A 38 4.30 -12.35 -15.91
N MET A 39 3.18 -12.91 -15.47
CA MET A 39 3.14 -13.79 -14.31
C MET A 39 3.90 -15.10 -14.57
N ALA A 40 3.85 -15.63 -15.80
CA ALA A 40 4.70 -16.77 -16.18
C ALA A 40 6.20 -16.42 -16.11
N TYR A 41 6.60 -15.18 -16.44
CA TYR A 41 7.99 -14.74 -16.26
C TYR A 41 8.36 -14.62 -14.78
N ALA A 42 7.48 -14.06 -13.95
CA ALA A 42 7.68 -14.00 -12.50
C ALA A 42 7.90 -15.39 -11.89
N ALA A 43 7.06 -16.36 -12.26
CA ALA A 43 7.19 -17.76 -11.83
C ALA A 43 8.54 -18.38 -12.24
N ARG A 44 9.03 -18.13 -13.46
CA ARG A 44 10.35 -18.60 -13.93
C ARG A 44 11.51 -18.00 -13.10
N LEU A 45 11.34 -16.79 -12.57
CA LEU A 45 12.29 -16.15 -11.66
C LEU A 45 12.09 -16.57 -10.19
N THR A 46 11.19 -17.52 -9.94
CA THR A 46 10.81 -17.99 -8.60
C THR A 46 10.21 -16.92 -7.70
N LEU A 47 9.66 -15.85 -8.30
CA LEU A 47 8.86 -14.87 -7.60
C LEU A 47 7.47 -15.44 -7.30
N ASN A 48 6.93 -15.15 -6.13
CA ASN A 48 5.70 -15.78 -5.66
C ASN A 48 4.68 -14.82 -5.02
N SER A 49 4.93 -13.52 -5.09
CA SER A 49 4.01 -12.49 -4.59
C SER A 49 4.10 -11.22 -5.42
N ALA A 50 2.96 -10.77 -5.96
CA ALA A 50 2.81 -9.51 -6.65
C ALA A 50 2.09 -8.50 -5.77
N ARG A 51 2.65 -7.31 -5.59
CA ARG A 51 2.00 -6.17 -4.95
C ARG A 51 1.47 -5.26 -6.04
N ILE A 52 0.18 -4.90 -5.96
CA ILE A 52 -0.52 -4.14 -7.00
C ILE A 52 -1.20 -2.92 -6.40
N PHE A 53 -1.23 -1.84 -7.16
CA PHE A 53 -1.87 -0.58 -6.78
C PHE A 53 -3.30 -0.55 -7.33
N LEU A 54 -4.28 -0.27 -6.49
CA LEU A 54 -5.69 -0.24 -6.85
C LEU A 54 -6.24 1.21 -6.78
N PRO A 55 -6.21 1.97 -7.90
CA PRO A 55 -6.66 3.37 -7.88
C PRO A 55 -8.18 3.47 -7.83
N TYR A 56 -8.70 4.12 -6.78
CA TYR A 56 -10.12 4.35 -6.58
C TYR A 56 -10.80 5.07 -7.77
N SER A 57 -10.08 5.95 -8.45
CA SER A 57 -10.61 6.68 -9.61
C SER A 57 -11.05 5.76 -10.76
N VAL A 58 -10.36 4.64 -10.97
CA VAL A 58 -10.75 3.66 -12.00
C VAL A 58 -12.01 2.89 -11.56
N TYR A 59 -12.06 2.47 -10.30
CA TYR A 59 -13.26 1.88 -9.72
C TYR A 59 -14.45 2.84 -9.81
N TYR A 60 -14.29 4.12 -9.46
CA TYR A 60 -15.34 5.14 -9.56
C TYR A 60 -15.88 5.28 -10.96
N ASN A 61 -15.03 5.26 -11.98
CA ASN A 61 -15.42 5.44 -13.38
C ASN A 61 -16.11 4.20 -13.97
N ASN A 62 -15.68 2.99 -13.61
CA ASN A 62 -16.26 1.74 -14.11
C ASN A 62 -16.06 0.59 -13.11
N LYS A 63 -16.92 0.58 -12.10
CA LYS A 63 -16.89 -0.39 -11.00
C LYS A 63 -16.87 -1.84 -11.46
N GLU A 64 -17.83 -2.22 -12.31
CA GLU A 64 -18.00 -3.62 -12.71
C GLU A 64 -16.78 -4.14 -13.46
N LYS A 65 -16.28 -3.36 -14.44
CA LYS A 65 -15.07 -3.72 -15.18
C LYS A 65 -13.87 -3.82 -14.24
N PHE A 66 -13.65 -2.80 -13.40
CA PHE A 66 -12.51 -2.78 -12.49
C PHE A 66 -12.47 -3.99 -11.56
N LEU A 67 -13.59 -4.34 -10.92
CA LEU A 67 -13.66 -5.49 -10.02
C LEU A 67 -13.47 -6.82 -10.77
N ALA A 68 -13.98 -6.92 -12.00
CA ALA A 68 -13.77 -8.09 -12.84
C ALA A 68 -12.29 -8.25 -13.22
N ASP A 69 -11.62 -7.16 -13.61
CA ASP A 69 -10.21 -7.16 -13.96
C ASP A 69 -9.31 -7.48 -12.77
N VAL A 70 -9.60 -6.91 -11.58
CA VAL A 70 -8.87 -7.23 -10.34
C VAL A 70 -9.02 -8.71 -10.00
N LYS A 71 -10.20 -9.27 -10.14
CA LYS A 71 -10.45 -10.70 -9.93
C LYS A 71 -9.67 -11.56 -10.93
N ASP A 72 -9.75 -11.22 -12.20
CA ASP A 72 -9.00 -11.94 -13.25
C ASP A 72 -7.49 -11.87 -13.01
N PHE A 73 -6.96 -10.73 -12.57
CA PHE A 73 -5.55 -10.60 -12.19
C PHE A 73 -5.17 -11.57 -11.05
N VAL A 74 -5.94 -11.58 -9.96
CA VAL A 74 -5.66 -12.45 -8.81
C VAL A 74 -5.69 -13.93 -9.19
N GLN A 75 -6.67 -14.34 -10.01
CA GLN A 75 -6.80 -15.71 -10.50
C GLN A 75 -5.66 -16.08 -11.45
N THR A 76 -5.31 -15.19 -12.37
CA THR A 76 -4.23 -15.39 -13.35
C THR A 76 -2.87 -15.49 -12.66
N ALA A 77 -2.57 -14.58 -11.72
CA ALA A 77 -1.34 -14.64 -10.94
C ALA A 77 -1.25 -15.96 -10.14
N TRP A 78 -2.35 -16.35 -9.49
CA TRP A 78 -2.40 -17.60 -8.73
C TRP A 78 -2.19 -18.85 -9.58
N LYS A 79 -2.68 -18.89 -10.79
CA LYS A 79 -2.44 -19.97 -11.76
C LYS A 79 -0.94 -20.20 -12.01
N HIS A 80 -0.12 -19.16 -11.92
CA HIS A 80 1.33 -19.21 -12.02
C HIS A 80 2.06 -19.37 -10.67
N GLY A 81 1.32 -19.58 -9.57
CA GLY A 81 1.90 -19.70 -8.23
C GLY A 81 2.34 -18.37 -7.61
N VAL A 82 1.82 -17.26 -8.12
CA VAL A 82 2.05 -15.90 -7.60
C VAL A 82 0.82 -15.46 -6.83
N SER A 83 0.95 -15.20 -5.54
CA SER A 83 -0.11 -14.60 -4.72
C SER A 83 -0.12 -13.08 -4.87
N THR A 84 -1.23 -12.45 -4.51
CA THR A 84 -1.44 -11.01 -4.70
C THR A 84 -1.64 -10.31 -3.37
N SER A 85 -0.91 -9.21 -3.14
CA SER A 85 -1.18 -8.25 -2.08
C SER A 85 -1.63 -6.92 -2.67
N PRO A 86 -2.95 -6.65 -2.70
CA PRO A 86 -3.46 -5.39 -3.23
C PRO A 86 -3.28 -4.27 -2.22
N ILE A 87 -2.84 -3.10 -2.70
CA ILE A 87 -2.88 -1.84 -1.97
C ILE A 87 -4.29 -1.28 -2.14
N VAL A 88 -5.06 -1.28 -1.03
CA VAL A 88 -6.48 -0.95 -1.06
C VAL A 88 -6.69 0.55 -1.26
N TYR A 89 -6.04 1.37 -0.42
CA TYR A 89 -6.24 2.80 -0.41
C TYR A 89 -5.01 3.54 -0.95
N PHE A 90 -4.98 3.65 -2.26
CA PHE A 90 -3.95 4.39 -2.94
C PHE A 90 -4.30 5.89 -2.92
N GLY A 91 -3.67 6.62 -2.01
CA GLY A 91 -3.83 8.06 -1.83
C GLY A 91 -5.07 8.51 -1.05
N PHE A 92 -5.97 7.63 -0.63
CA PHE A 92 -7.24 7.98 0.08
C PHE A 92 -8.06 9.07 -0.62
N ARG A 93 -8.11 9.05 -1.95
CA ARG A 93 -8.80 10.02 -2.78
C ARG A 93 -10.14 9.47 -3.21
N PHE A 94 -11.23 9.87 -2.56
CA PHE A 94 -12.56 9.33 -2.79
C PHE A 94 -13.50 10.31 -3.50
N LEU A 95 -13.13 11.57 -3.61
CA LEU A 95 -13.95 12.59 -4.24
C LEU A 95 -13.45 12.87 -5.66
N PRO A 96 -14.36 13.10 -6.64
CA PRO A 96 -13.98 13.37 -8.03
C PRO A 96 -12.97 14.52 -8.18
N GLU A 97 -13.08 15.57 -7.38
CA GLU A 97 -12.15 16.68 -7.36
C GLU A 97 -10.73 16.30 -6.94
N ASP A 98 -10.56 15.18 -6.24
CA ASP A 98 -9.24 14.69 -5.84
C ASP A 98 -8.52 13.93 -6.97
N PHE A 99 -9.24 13.52 -8.03
CA PHE A 99 -8.68 12.70 -9.09
C PHE A 99 -7.87 13.51 -10.11
N GLU A 100 -8.13 14.82 -10.21
CA GLU A 100 -7.56 15.72 -11.23
C GLU A 100 -6.20 16.30 -10.81
N HIS A 101 -5.89 16.29 -9.51
CA HIS A 101 -4.68 16.92 -8.97
C HIS A 101 -3.56 15.91 -8.78
N THR A 102 -2.87 15.59 -9.87
CA THR A 102 -1.64 14.80 -9.77
C THR A 102 -0.51 15.52 -10.48
N PRO A 103 0.66 15.70 -9.84
CA PRO A 103 1.83 16.29 -10.50
C PRO A 103 2.41 15.43 -11.61
N PHE A 104 1.92 14.20 -11.80
CA PHE A 104 2.48 13.21 -12.70
C PHE A 104 1.38 12.43 -13.42
N ASP A 105 0.54 12.92 -14.23
CA ASP A 105 -0.47 12.20 -15.06
C ASP A 105 -0.92 10.79 -14.56
N GLY A 106 -0.86 10.59 -13.26
CA GLY A 106 -1.14 9.32 -12.57
C GLY A 106 -2.09 9.49 -11.40
N PRO A 107 -2.53 8.41 -10.79
CA PRO A 107 -3.29 8.49 -9.54
C PRO A 107 -2.43 9.18 -8.49
N GLY A 108 -3.01 10.08 -7.72
CA GLY A 108 -2.29 10.74 -6.64
C GLY A 108 -1.78 9.73 -5.63
N LEU A 109 -0.46 9.67 -5.47
CA LEU A 109 0.21 8.76 -4.54
C LEU A 109 -0.08 9.09 -3.09
N CYS A 110 -0.34 10.37 -2.82
CA CYS A 110 -0.39 10.92 -1.48
C CYS A 110 -1.80 11.33 -1.09
N PRO A 111 -2.20 11.15 0.18
CA PRO A 111 -3.44 11.72 0.69
C PRO A 111 -3.43 13.24 0.58
N VAL A 112 -4.56 13.82 0.23
CA VAL A 112 -4.80 15.26 0.33
C VAL A 112 -5.39 15.54 1.71
N ILE A 113 -4.66 16.27 2.56
CA ILE A 113 -5.07 16.52 3.95
C ILE A 113 -6.48 17.08 4.06
N LYS A 114 -6.85 18.02 3.19
CA LYS A 114 -8.19 18.59 3.16
C LYS A 114 -9.26 17.51 2.93
N SER A 115 -9.02 16.58 2.01
CA SER A 115 -9.98 15.54 1.64
C SER A 115 -10.10 14.47 2.72
N ILE A 116 -8.99 14.02 3.30
CA ILE A 116 -9.04 13.00 4.37
C ILE A 116 -9.53 13.56 5.71
N ALA A 117 -9.48 14.85 5.92
CA ALA A 117 -10.08 15.51 7.09
C ALA A 117 -11.62 15.48 7.04
N ASP A 118 -12.23 15.37 5.87
CA ASP A 118 -13.66 15.19 5.70
C ASP A 118 -14.08 13.71 5.90
N LYS A 119 -14.34 13.37 7.15
CA LYS A 119 -14.73 12.00 7.52
C LYS A 119 -16.01 11.52 6.84
N SER A 120 -16.84 12.41 6.31
CA SER A 120 -18.05 12.02 5.58
C SER A 120 -17.74 11.29 4.26
N ALA A 121 -16.55 11.53 3.68
CA ALA A 121 -16.08 10.83 2.50
C ALA A 121 -15.57 9.40 2.77
N TRP A 122 -15.27 9.05 4.04
CA TRP A 122 -14.70 7.73 4.37
C TRP A 122 -15.66 6.58 4.05
N VAL A 123 -16.98 6.82 4.11
CA VAL A 123 -17.97 5.82 3.71
C VAL A 123 -17.81 5.36 2.25
N LEU A 124 -17.22 6.19 1.38
CA LEU A 124 -16.92 5.81 0.01
C LEU A 124 -15.78 4.78 -0.04
N GLY A 125 -14.75 4.98 0.76
CA GLY A 125 -13.66 4.03 0.93
C GLY A 125 -14.13 2.71 1.57
N GLU A 126 -15.06 2.77 2.54
CA GLU A 126 -15.65 1.59 3.15
C GLU A 126 -16.41 0.74 2.12
N ARG A 127 -17.27 1.36 1.31
CA ARG A 127 -18.01 0.68 0.23
C ARG A 127 -17.06 0.09 -0.82
N TYR A 128 -16.02 0.82 -1.15
CA TYR A 128 -14.99 0.34 -2.08
C TYR A 128 -14.35 -0.95 -1.56
N PHE A 129 -13.98 -1.00 -0.28
CA PHE A 129 -13.43 -2.21 0.31
C PHE A 129 -14.45 -3.35 0.34
N ASP A 130 -15.70 -3.09 0.71
CA ASP A 130 -16.77 -4.11 0.70
C ASP A 130 -16.94 -4.73 -0.69
N ASP A 131 -16.86 -3.93 -1.74
CA ASP A 131 -16.93 -4.41 -3.12
C ASP A 131 -15.68 -5.22 -3.53
N LEU A 132 -14.48 -4.79 -3.13
CA LEU A 132 -13.24 -5.55 -3.35
C LEU A 132 -13.27 -6.89 -2.61
N LEU A 133 -13.70 -6.88 -1.36
CA LEU A 133 -13.86 -8.09 -0.55
C LEU A 133 -14.84 -9.07 -1.21
N GLY A 134 -15.98 -8.56 -1.70
CA GLY A 134 -16.94 -9.35 -2.46
C GLY A 134 -16.38 -9.93 -3.77
N ALA A 135 -15.44 -9.23 -4.40
CA ALA A 135 -14.84 -9.67 -5.67
C ALA A 135 -13.73 -10.70 -5.47
N ILE A 136 -12.82 -10.50 -4.49
CA ILE A 136 -11.58 -11.29 -4.38
C ILE A 136 -11.32 -11.87 -2.99
N GLY A 137 -12.17 -11.62 -1.99
CA GLY A 137 -11.95 -12.11 -0.62
C GLY A 137 -11.87 -13.63 -0.50
N ASP A 138 -12.61 -14.36 -1.33
CA ASP A 138 -12.60 -15.83 -1.36
C ASP A 138 -11.54 -16.41 -2.33
N GLU A 139 -10.79 -15.57 -3.05
CA GLU A 139 -9.81 -16.05 -4.02
C GLU A 139 -8.56 -16.61 -3.32
N PRO A 140 -8.13 -17.83 -3.67
CA PRO A 140 -6.98 -18.45 -3.04
C PRO A 140 -5.66 -17.68 -3.31
N GLY A 141 -5.65 -16.86 -4.34
CA GLY A 141 -4.52 -16.01 -4.73
C GLY A 141 -4.37 -14.74 -3.88
N LEU A 142 -5.38 -14.32 -3.13
CA LEU A 142 -5.26 -13.18 -2.23
C LEU A 142 -4.33 -13.54 -1.07
N LEU A 143 -3.28 -12.75 -0.85
CA LEU A 143 -2.26 -13.01 0.17
C LEU A 143 -2.58 -12.32 1.49
N PHE A 144 -2.65 -11.01 1.46
CA PHE A 144 -3.04 -10.12 2.56
C PHE A 144 -3.46 -8.76 1.98
N TRP A 145 -4.10 -7.91 2.78
CA TRP A 145 -4.48 -6.55 2.40
C TRP A 145 -3.39 -5.55 2.82
N ASP A 146 -2.78 -4.86 1.84
CA ASP A 146 -1.95 -3.69 2.10
C ASP A 146 -2.87 -2.46 2.15
N ILE A 147 -3.08 -1.92 3.36
CA ILE A 147 -4.11 -0.90 3.58
C ILE A 147 -3.80 0.37 2.83
N ALA A 148 -2.55 0.81 2.81
CA ALA A 148 -2.17 2.07 2.18
C ALA A 148 -0.72 2.07 1.73
N ASN A 149 -0.46 2.77 0.62
CA ASN A 149 0.90 3.06 0.18
C ASN A 149 1.36 4.39 0.76
N GLU A 150 2.44 4.35 1.54
CA GLU A 150 3.18 5.52 2.00
C GLU A 150 2.32 6.68 2.52
N PRO A 151 1.38 6.42 3.43
CA PRO A 151 0.45 7.46 3.87
C PRO A 151 1.11 8.62 4.60
N GLY A 152 2.37 8.49 4.99
CA GLY A 152 3.18 9.59 5.51
C GLY A 152 3.55 10.64 4.47
N TYR A 153 3.46 10.33 3.17
CA TYR A 153 3.50 11.34 2.11
C TYR A 153 2.11 11.94 1.92
N THR A 154 2.04 13.27 1.85
CA THR A 154 0.82 13.99 1.45
C THR A 154 1.19 15.11 0.47
N ASP A 155 0.17 15.73 -0.15
CA ASP A 155 0.39 16.87 -1.04
C ASP A 155 0.92 18.11 -0.29
N ASP A 156 0.69 18.18 1.03
CA ASP A 156 1.03 19.33 1.86
C ASP A 156 2.33 19.18 2.63
N PHE A 157 2.73 17.93 2.93
CA PHE A 157 3.93 17.67 3.72
C PHE A 157 4.48 16.26 3.48
N VAL A 158 5.73 16.04 3.87
CA VAL A 158 6.34 14.71 4.00
C VAL A 158 6.56 14.43 5.49
N THR A 159 6.13 13.25 5.93
CA THR A 159 6.40 12.79 7.29
C THR A 159 7.89 12.52 7.45
N TRP A 160 8.50 13.05 8.51
CA TRP A 160 9.90 12.77 8.87
C TRP A 160 10.06 12.65 10.38
N TYR A 161 11.20 12.13 10.78
CA TYR A 161 11.57 11.92 12.18
C TYR A 161 12.98 12.44 12.46
N ASP A 162 13.23 12.92 13.66
CA ASP A 162 14.48 13.60 14.05
C ASP A 162 15.74 12.73 13.90
N ASP A 163 15.60 11.45 13.93
CA ASP A 163 16.71 10.51 13.78
C ASP A 163 17.01 10.14 12.31
N GLU A 164 16.34 10.80 11.33
CA GLU A 164 16.60 10.71 9.90
C GLU A 164 16.95 12.08 9.28
N PRO A 165 17.97 12.80 9.78
CA PRO A 165 18.28 14.16 9.35
C PRO A 165 18.66 14.25 7.86
N GLU A 166 19.17 13.18 7.28
CA GLU A 166 19.56 13.11 5.86
C GLU A 166 18.35 13.32 4.92
N TYR A 167 17.13 12.95 5.34
CA TYR A 167 15.91 13.21 4.58
C TYR A 167 15.39 14.63 4.77
N LEU A 168 15.66 15.24 5.92
CA LEU A 168 15.23 16.59 6.21
C LEU A 168 15.91 17.65 5.33
N GLU A 169 17.16 17.40 4.92
CA GLU A 169 17.91 18.31 4.07
C GLU A 169 17.39 18.32 2.62
N THR A 170 16.72 17.24 2.20
CA THR A 170 16.20 17.11 0.83
C THR A 170 14.95 17.96 0.62
N PHE A 171 14.22 18.29 1.67
CA PHE A 171 13.01 19.08 1.62
C PHE A 171 13.29 20.51 2.09
N SER A 172 13.39 21.43 1.15
CA SER A 172 13.92 22.80 1.32
C SER A 172 13.09 23.75 2.19
N LYS A 173 11.90 23.33 2.64
CA LYS A 173 11.07 24.12 3.57
C LYS A 173 10.54 23.23 4.66
N ARG A 174 10.96 23.46 5.89
CA ARG A 174 10.31 22.83 7.05
C ARG A 174 8.95 23.50 7.23
N PRO A 175 7.86 22.72 7.20
CA PRO A 175 6.56 23.25 7.61
C PRO A 175 6.58 23.64 9.09
N ASP A 176 5.61 24.43 9.52
CA ASP A 176 5.38 24.69 10.93
C ASP A 176 5.18 23.36 11.67
N MET A 177 5.93 23.13 12.75
CA MET A 177 5.92 21.85 13.45
C MET A 177 4.55 21.54 14.08
N GLU A 178 3.77 22.53 14.45
CA GLU A 178 2.43 22.34 14.97
C GLU A 178 1.47 21.92 13.86
N GLU A 179 1.57 22.56 12.71
CA GLU A 179 0.80 22.19 11.51
C GLU A 179 1.16 20.77 11.05
N LEU A 180 2.45 20.44 11.02
CA LEU A 180 2.92 19.11 10.68
C LEU A 180 2.30 18.04 11.58
N ARG A 181 2.35 18.23 12.91
CA ARG A 181 1.77 17.27 13.86
C ARG A 181 0.26 17.13 13.69
N ARG A 182 -0.44 18.22 13.43
CA ARG A 182 -1.87 18.17 13.13
C ARG A 182 -2.17 17.38 11.87
N ASN A 183 -1.44 17.62 10.81
CA ASN A 183 -1.60 16.93 9.55
C ASN A 183 -1.24 15.44 9.66
N GLN A 184 -0.18 15.12 10.39
CA GLN A 184 0.17 13.73 10.71
C GLN A 184 -0.98 13.03 11.46
N GLU A 185 -1.57 13.66 12.45
CA GLU A 185 -2.66 13.04 13.20
C GLU A 185 -3.91 12.83 12.36
N ILE A 186 -4.26 13.77 11.47
CA ILE A 186 -5.35 13.61 10.50
C ILE A 186 -5.10 12.38 9.62
N THR A 187 -3.89 12.26 9.06
CA THR A 187 -3.51 11.13 8.21
C THR A 187 -3.60 9.81 8.98
N TRP A 188 -3.00 9.74 10.16
CA TRP A 188 -2.97 8.50 10.94
C TRP A 188 -4.34 8.12 11.50
N GLU A 189 -5.20 9.08 11.80
CA GLU A 189 -6.59 8.79 12.16
C GLU A 189 -7.34 8.10 11.02
N CYS A 190 -7.17 8.59 9.79
CA CYS A 190 -7.74 7.98 8.59
C CYS A 190 -7.22 6.54 8.39
N VAL A 191 -5.90 6.36 8.44
CA VAL A 191 -5.27 5.02 8.29
C VAL A 191 -5.75 4.05 9.36
N ARG A 192 -5.79 4.48 10.63
CA ARG A 192 -6.28 3.63 11.73
C ARG A 192 -7.76 3.26 11.58
N HIS A 193 -8.57 4.17 11.04
CA HIS A 193 -9.97 3.88 10.74
C HIS A 193 -10.07 2.72 9.74
N PHE A 194 -9.39 2.81 8.62
CA PHE A 194 -9.44 1.77 7.59
C PHE A 194 -8.78 0.46 8.01
N CYS A 195 -7.72 0.49 8.82
CA CYS A 195 -7.18 -0.73 9.42
C CYS A 195 -8.25 -1.48 10.25
N LYS A 196 -9.01 -0.76 11.07
CA LYS A 196 -10.07 -1.35 11.88
C LYS A 196 -11.22 -1.86 11.02
N TYR A 197 -11.65 -1.07 10.05
CA TYR A 197 -12.74 -1.42 9.15
C TYR A 197 -12.44 -2.70 8.36
N VAL A 198 -11.29 -2.73 7.70
CA VAL A 198 -10.86 -3.90 6.91
C VAL A 198 -10.76 -5.15 7.78
N LYS A 199 -10.16 -5.04 8.97
CA LYS A 199 -10.01 -6.18 9.88
C LYS A 199 -11.34 -6.68 10.45
N GLU A 200 -12.31 -5.79 10.64
CA GLU A 200 -13.68 -6.18 11.05
C GLU A 200 -14.41 -6.93 9.93
N LYS A 201 -14.27 -6.46 8.68
CA LYS A 201 -14.94 -7.04 7.52
C LYS A 201 -14.29 -8.35 7.06
N ASP A 202 -12.97 -8.43 7.13
CA ASP A 202 -12.20 -9.61 6.74
C ASP A 202 -11.23 -10.05 7.86
N PRO A 203 -11.73 -10.82 8.82
CA PRO A 203 -10.89 -11.35 9.91
C PRO A 203 -9.99 -12.52 9.47
N ASP A 204 -10.17 -13.07 8.28
CA ASP A 204 -9.47 -14.25 7.80
C ASP A 204 -8.15 -13.91 7.08
N HIS A 205 -8.02 -12.73 6.50
CA HIS A 205 -6.77 -12.26 5.92
C HIS A 205 -6.00 -11.33 6.87
N ASP A 206 -4.68 -11.38 6.73
CA ASP A 206 -3.80 -10.44 7.40
C ASP A 206 -3.92 -9.04 6.79
N ILE A 207 -3.64 -8.01 7.57
CA ILE A 207 -3.52 -6.63 7.10
C ILE A 207 -2.16 -6.03 7.46
N GLY A 208 -1.66 -5.14 6.60
CA GLY A 208 -0.48 -4.33 6.84
C GLY A 208 -0.65 -2.91 6.30
N VAL A 209 0.24 -2.02 6.63
CA VAL A 209 0.32 -0.65 6.09
C VAL A 209 1.70 -0.45 5.51
N GLY A 210 1.80 -0.16 4.22
CA GLY A 210 3.04 0.15 3.52
C GLY A 210 3.59 1.51 3.95
N ASN A 211 4.22 1.59 5.13
CA ASN A 211 4.82 2.82 5.63
C ASN A 211 6.08 3.19 4.83
N ILE A 212 6.34 4.48 4.59
CA ILE A 212 7.57 4.95 3.95
C ILE A 212 8.80 4.51 4.74
N PHE A 213 8.71 4.62 6.08
CA PHE A 213 9.80 4.31 6.97
C PHE A 213 9.33 3.42 8.13
N ILE A 214 10.20 2.54 8.58
CA ILE A 214 9.94 1.72 9.76
C ILE A 214 9.63 2.58 11.01
N PHE A 215 10.13 3.81 11.06
CA PHE A 215 9.92 4.77 12.17
C PHE A 215 8.48 5.23 12.30
N GLU A 216 7.68 5.14 11.26
CA GLU A 216 6.26 5.55 11.27
C GLU A 216 5.37 4.58 12.03
N THR A 217 5.81 3.34 12.17
CA THR A 217 4.99 2.23 12.73
C THR A 217 4.43 2.55 14.11
N GLU A 218 5.22 3.14 14.99
CA GLU A 218 4.76 3.47 16.36
C GLU A 218 4.00 4.80 16.41
N PRO A 219 4.53 5.92 15.87
CA PRO A 219 3.83 7.20 15.90
C PRO A 219 2.48 7.18 15.17
N SER A 220 2.35 6.40 14.09
CA SER A 220 1.08 6.22 13.39
C SER A 220 0.00 5.52 14.22
N GLY A 221 0.41 4.79 15.28
CA GLY A 221 -0.48 3.96 16.07
C GLY A 221 -1.03 2.74 15.31
N THR A 222 -0.38 2.33 14.22
CA THR A 222 -0.79 1.16 13.41
C THR A 222 -0.22 -0.15 13.92
N ALA A 223 0.87 -0.12 14.71
CA ALA A 223 1.58 -1.31 15.19
C ALA A 223 0.68 -2.36 15.86
N ASP A 224 -0.30 -1.93 16.64
CA ASP A 224 -1.24 -2.83 17.32
C ASP A 224 -2.36 -3.32 16.41
N LEU A 225 -2.69 -2.57 15.35
CA LEU A 225 -3.83 -2.83 14.46
C LEU A 225 -3.50 -3.81 13.35
N VAL A 226 -2.26 -3.78 12.81
CA VAL A 226 -1.85 -4.64 11.69
C VAL A 226 -1.46 -6.04 12.15
N ASP A 227 -1.48 -7.00 11.23
CA ASP A 227 -0.99 -8.38 11.47
C ASP A 227 0.46 -8.53 11.04
N VAL A 228 0.91 -7.76 10.06
CA VAL A 228 2.30 -7.68 9.58
C VAL A 228 2.77 -6.23 9.60
N ILE A 229 3.97 -5.98 10.14
CA ILE A 229 4.60 -4.66 10.11
C ILE A 229 5.30 -4.51 8.77
N ILE A 230 4.83 -3.55 7.97
CA ILE A 230 5.33 -3.29 6.63
C ILE A 230 6.06 -1.94 6.62
N PHE A 231 7.16 -1.88 5.87
CA PHE A 231 7.89 -0.65 5.63
C PHE A 231 8.54 -0.68 4.25
N HIS A 232 8.87 0.51 3.75
CA HIS A 232 9.66 0.69 2.55
C HIS A 232 11.05 1.17 2.93
N ASP A 233 12.07 0.82 2.18
CA ASP A 233 13.41 1.37 2.35
C ASP A 233 14.26 1.21 1.09
N TYR A 234 14.71 2.32 0.58
CA TYR A 234 15.61 2.43 -0.57
C TYR A 234 17.04 2.75 -0.09
N SER A 235 17.58 1.88 0.75
CA SER A 235 18.88 2.08 1.42
C SER A 235 20.01 2.24 0.42
N ALA A 236 20.63 3.43 0.37
CA ALA A 236 21.79 3.72 -0.44
C ALA A 236 23.09 3.12 0.12
N THR A 237 23.15 2.73 1.38
CA THR A 237 24.36 2.22 2.02
C THR A 237 24.08 0.98 2.89
N ARG A 238 25.09 0.11 3.00
CA ARG A 238 25.01 -1.07 3.90
C ARG A 238 24.80 -0.67 5.38
N LYS A 239 25.34 0.46 5.80
CA LYS A 239 25.21 0.96 7.17
C LYS A 239 23.75 1.31 7.45
N ARG A 240 23.12 2.07 6.55
CA ARG A 240 21.71 2.44 6.64
C ARG A 240 20.83 1.19 6.62
N MET A 241 21.03 0.29 5.67
CA MET A 241 20.27 -0.97 5.58
C MET A 241 20.32 -1.74 6.90
N ARG A 242 21.50 -1.93 7.50
CA ARG A 242 21.61 -2.63 8.79
C ARG A 242 20.81 -1.92 9.90
N ASN A 243 20.97 -0.60 10.03
CA ASN A 243 20.25 0.18 11.03
C ASN A 243 18.73 0.03 10.88
N ILE A 244 18.21 0.15 9.67
CA ILE A 244 16.76 0.02 9.39
C ILE A 244 16.28 -1.39 9.72
N TYR A 245 16.98 -2.43 9.26
CA TYR A 245 16.56 -3.80 9.52
C TYR A 245 16.71 -4.22 10.99
N ASP A 246 17.73 -3.72 11.70
CA ASP A 246 17.86 -3.95 13.15
C ASP A 246 16.67 -3.35 13.91
N ARG A 247 16.20 -2.15 13.52
CA ARG A 247 15.00 -1.52 14.09
C ARG A 247 13.74 -2.29 13.73
N ALA A 248 13.60 -2.72 12.48
CA ALA A 248 12.45 -3.53 12.03
C ALA A 248 12.38 -4.84 12.83
N VAL A 249 13.49 -5.53 13.01
CA VAL A 249 13.55 -6.76 13.83
C VAL A 249 13.18 -6.46 15.29
N ALA A 250 13.64 -5.34 15.84
CA ALA A 250 13.29 -4.95 17.20
C ALA A 250 11.80 -4.70 17.37
N LEU A 251 11.16 -4.01 16.39
CA LEU A 251 9.72 -3.79 16.38
C LEU A 251 8.94 -5.10 16.22
N GLY A 252 9.34 -5.96 15.29
CA GLY A 252 8.72 -7.27 15.12
C GLY A 252 8.72 -8.10 16.42
N LYS A 253 9.84 -8.08 17.16
CA LYS A 253 9.95 -8.72 18.49
C LYS A 253 9.05 -8.04 19.53
N LYS A 254 9.04 -6.71 19.57
CA LYS A 254 8.25 -5.93 20.54
C LYS A 254 6.75 -6.23 20.40
N TYR A 255 6.24 -6.27 19.16
CA TYR A 255 4.83 -6.49 18.88
C TYR A 255 4.46 -7.96 18.61
N ASN A 256 5.45 -8.85 18.62
CA ASN A 256 5.29 -10.27 18.25
C ASN A 256 4.60 -10.44 16.88
N LYS A 257 5.08 -9.69 15.87
CA LYS A 257 4.55 -9.66 14.50
C LYS A 257 5.65 -9.91 13.48
N PRO A 258 5.32 -10.54 12.35
CA PRO A 258 6.23 -10.59 11.21
C PRO A 258 6.51 -9.18 10.69
N ILE A 259 7.67 -9.03 10.06
CA ILE A 259 8.07 -7.79 9.39
C ILE A 259 8.27 -8.06 7.91
N LEU A 260 7.91 -7.10 7.07
CA LEU A 260 8.02 -7.19 5.62
C LEU A 260 8.50 -5.85 5.05
N ASN A 261 9.61 -5.89 4.32
CA ASN A 261 9.96 -4.81 3.40
C ASN A 261 9.35 -5.17 2.04
N ASN A 262 8.24 -4.53 1.67
CA ASN A 262 7.52 -4.85 0.44
C ASN A 262 7.73 -3.85 -0.69
N GLU A 263 8.59 -2.83 -0.45
CA GLU A 263 9.04 -1.91 -1.49
C GLU A 263 10.48 -1.49 -1.23
N THR A 264 11.38 -1.92 -2.09
CA THR A 264 12.81 -1.62 -2.02
C THR A 264 13.41 -1.63 -3.42
N GLY A 265 14.51 -0.94 -3.59
CA GLY A 265 15.27 -0.90 -4.82
C GLY A 265 16.66 -0.32 -4.61
N CYS A 266 17.55 -0.56 -5.58
CA CYS A 266 18.83 0.13 -5.63
C CYS A 266 18.71 1.29 -6.63
N LEU A 267 18.90 2.49 -6.15
CA LEU A 267 19.11 3.65 -7.03
C LEU A 267 20.57 3.56 -7.53
N CYS A 268 20.75 2.92 -8.66
CA CYS A 268 22.05 2.80 -9.33
C CYS A 268 22.29 3.99 -10.24
#